data_ebfaba644a92e16f289cdabf2be5bf82
#
_entry.id   ebfaba644a92e16f289cdabf2be5bf82
#
_cell.length_a   1.000
_cell.length_b   1.000
_cell.length_c   1.000
_cell.angle_alpha   90.00
_cell.angle_beta   90.00
_cell.angle_gamma   90.00
#
_symmetry.space_group_name_H-M   'P 1'
#
loop_
_entity.id
_entity.type
_entity.pdbx_description
1 polymer ?
#
loop_
_entity_poly.entity_id
_entity_poly.type
_entity_poly.pdbx_seq_one_letter_code
_entity_poly.pdbx_strand_id
1 'polypeptide(L)'
;MGTFFTGAEFTVDRLNLANQGGAAVISQWATPWHGLEAIAEWRNVLLGAALVMLTKTLACQYFMHQIDDEAILRRARRGVWIFGPLFVLHFVIWTAGLLVADGWTANAAEIISVEPCKYLHNLMDMPYVAVILLVGVAAVLWSLFLGWHGKRQAIWFGGAGTVLTVLSLLLLAGWNGTAYYPSLTDMQSSLTISNSSSSLFTLKTMAWVSLFIPFVVAYIWYVWGALSRKTGERASDGEGY
;
A
#
# COMPACT_ATOMS: atom_id res chain seq x y z
N MET A 1 -6.40 -2.63 -1.66
CA MET A 1 -5.55 -1.71 -2.45
C MET A 1 -5.92 -1.69 -3.93
N GLY A 2 -6.14 -2.83 -4.58
CA GLY A 2 -6.47 -2.85 -6.00
C GLY A 2 -7.68 -2.00 -6.36
N THR A 3 -8.73 -2.05 -5.56
CA THR A 3 -9.96 -1.26 -5.73
C THR A 3 -9.77 0.26 -5.74
N PHE A 4 -8.64 0.78 -5.22
CA PHE A 4 -8.32 2.21 -5.32
C PHE A 4 -8.00 2.65 -6.76
N PHE A 5 -7.70 1.71 -7.64
CA PHE A 5 -7.38 1.97 -9.04
C PHE A 5 -8.42 1.42 -10.00
N THR A 6 -9.15 0.39 -9.59
CA THR A 6 -10.11 -0.31 -10.46
C THR A 6 -11.57 -0.02 -10.11
N GLY A 7 -11.82 0.56 -8.94
CA GLY A 7 -13.17 0.86 -8.47
C GLY A 7 -13.92 -0.33 -7.88
N ALA A 8 -15.16 -0.06 -7.48
CA ALA A 8 -16.11 -1.03 -6.97
C ALA A 8 -17.55 -0.62 -7.33
N GLU A 9 -18.49 -1.54 -7.23
CA GLU A 9 -19.90 -1.30 -7.55
C GLU A 9 -20.67 -0.82 -6.32
N PHE A 10 -20.77 0.50 -6.17
CA PHE A 10 -21.50 1.15 -5.07
C PHE A 10 -22.12 2.47 -5.53
N THR A 11 -23.09 2.97 -4.76
CA THR A 11 -23.69 4.29 -4.92
C THR A 11 -23.69 5.04 -3.60
N VAL A 12 -23.58 6.37 -3.67
CA VAL A 12 -23.61 7.26 -2.50
C VAL A 12 -24.78 8.23 -2.65
N ASP A 13 -25.74 8.14 -1.74
CA ASP A 13 -26.86 9.09 -1.67
C ASP A 13 -26.47 10.31 -0.83
N ARG A 14 -26.11 11.37 -1.52
CA ARG A 14 -25.71 12.65 -0.87
C ARG A 14 -26.91 13.44 -0.31
N LEU A 15 -28.14 13.17 -0.79
CA LEU A 15 -29.34 13.83 -0.26
C LEU A 15 -29.62 13.43 1.18
N ASN A 16 -29.21 12.22 1.57
CA ASN A 16 -29.33 11.77 2.96
C ASN A 16 -28.44 12.54 3.96
N LEU A 17 -27.39 13.21 3.50
CA LEU A 17 -26.54 14.07 4.33
C LEU A 17 -27.30 15.34 4.79
N ALA A 18 -28.33 15.75 4.06
CA ALA A 18 -29.16 16.91 4.37
C ALA A 18 -30.32 16.60 5.34
N ASN A 19 -30.44 15.38 5.85
CA ASN A 19 -31.48 14.96 6.82
C ASN A 19 -32.93 15.12 6.30
N GLN A 20 -33.15 14.95 5.02
CA GLN A 20 -34.45 15.20 4.36
C GLN A 20 -35.31 13.93 4.22
N GLY A 21 -35.30 13.04 5.21
CA GLY A 21 -36.26 11.94 5.27
C GLY A 21 -35.90 10.72 4.38
N GLY A 22 -34.67 10.59 3.92
CA GLY A 22 -34.17 9.42 3.22
C GLY A 22 -33.83 8.26 4.15
N ALA A 23 -33.44 7.12 3.57
CA ALA A 23 -32.96 5.98 4.33
C ALA A 23 -31.72 6.34 5.15
N ALA A 24 -31.53 5.72 6.33
CA ALA A 24 -30.40 6.03 7.22
C ALA A 24 -29.01 5.65 6.66
N VAL A 25 -28.97 5.07 5.46
CA VAL A 25 -27.73 4.56 4.82
C VAL A 25 -27.32 5.50 3.68
N ILE A 26 -26.14 6.09 3.83
CA ILE A 26 -25.57 7.04 2.86
C ILE A 26 -24.98 6.29 1.65
N SER A 27 -24.32 5.15 1.89
CA SER A 27 -23.68 4.36 0.83
C SER A 27 -24.31 2.97 0.76
N GLN A 28 -24.52 2.49 -0.46
CA GLN A 28 -25.09 1.16 -0.74
C GLN A 28 -24.24 0.43 -1.75
N TRP A 29 -24.04 -0.87 -1.53
CA TRP A 29 -23.46 -1.76 -2.52
C TRP A 29 -24.49 -2.08 -3.60
N ALA A 30 -24.09 -2.02 -4.86
CA ALA A 30 -24.97 -2.34 -5.98
C ALA A 30 -25.20 -3.85 -6.12
N THR A 31 -24.25 -4.66 -5.62
CA THR A 31 -24.30 -6.12 -5.71
C THR A 31 -24.22 -6.80 -4.35
N PRO A 32 -24.73 -8.03 -4.20
CA PRO A 32 -24.61 -8.82 -2.97
C PRO A 32 -23.17 -9.21 -2.62
N TRP A 33 -22.23 -9.07 -3.54
CA TRP A 33 -20.82 -9.43 -3.36
C TRP A 33 -20.01 -8.41 -2.55
N HIS A 34 -20.58 -7.21 -2.32
CA HIS A 34 -20.01 -6.18 -1.44
C HIS A 34 -18.53 -5.86 -1.75
N GLY A 35 -18.18 -5.75 -3.04
CA GLY A 35 -16.83 -5.43 -3.49
C GLY A 35 -15.93 -6.64 -3.74
N LEU A 36 -16.40 -7.87 -3.54
CA LEU A 36 -15.65 -9.09 -3.92
C LEU A 36 -15.52 -9.25 -5.43
N GLU A 37 -16.29 -8.54 -6.24
CA GLU A 37 -16.16 -8.42 -7.70
C GLU A 37 -14.75 -7.97 -8.11
N ALA A 38 -14.06 -7.26 -7.25
CA ALA A 38 -12.68 -6.86 -7.45
C ALA A 38 -11.72 -8.03 -7.73
N ILE A 39 -12.07 -9.26 -7.32
CA ILE A 39 -11.28 -10.47 -7.61
C ILE A 39 -11.39 -10.86 -9.09
N ALA A 40 -12.50 -10.53 -9.77
CA ALA A 40 -12.67 -10.80 -11.18
C ALA A 40 -11.80 -9.91 -12.08
N GLU A 41 -11.35 -8.77 -11.56
CA GLU A 41 -10.48 -7.85 -12.29
C GLU A 41 -9.03 -8.36 -12.25
N TRP A 42 -8.49 -8.70 -13.43
CA TRP A 42 -7.15 -9.30 -13.55
C TRP A 42 -6.02 -8.44 -12.96
N ARG A 43 -6.15 -7.09 -13.01
CA ARG A 43 -5.17 -6.15 -12.42
C ARG A 43 -5.08 -6.31 -10.91
N ASN A 44 -6.22 -6.54 -10.24
CA ASN A 44 -6.26 -6.77 -8.80
C ASN A 44 -5.63 -8.11 -8.41
N VAL A 45 -5.88 -9.15 -9.20
CA VAL A 45 -5.25 -10.48 -9.02
C VAL A 45 -3.74 -10.39 -9.20
N LEU A 46 -3.29 -9.66 -10.22
CA LEU A 46 -1.87 -9.45 -10.49
C LEU A 46 -1.17 -8.70 -9.35
N LEU A 47 -1.80 -7.64 -8.83
CA LEU A 47 -1.30 -6.92 -7.66
C LEU A 47 -1.27 -7.81 -6.43
N GLY A 48 -2.32 -8.60 -6.20
CA GLY A 48 -2.36 -9.58 -5.11
C GLY A 48 -1.23 -10.60 -5.19
N ALA A 49 -0.97 -11.15 -6.38
CA ALA A 49 0.14 -12.05 -6.62
C ALA A 49 1.50 -11.36 -6.36
N ALA A 50 1.67 -10.13 -6.83
CA ALA A 50 2.88 -9.33 -6.55
C ALA A 50 3.10 -9.16 -5.04
N LEU A 51 2.06 -8.81 -4.27
CA LEU A 51 2.16 -8.64 -2.81
C LEU A 51 2.53 -9.96 -2.10
N VAL A 52 1.97 -11.10 -2.52
CA VAL A 52 2.35 -12.40 -1.96
C VAL A 52 3.82 -12.72 -2.24
N MET A 53 4.30 -12.47 -3.45
CA MET A 53 5.71 -12.69 -3.79
C MET A 53 6.65 -11.73 -3.05
N LEU A 54 6.26 -10.46 -2.90
CA LEU A 54 7.00 -9.47 -2.10
C LEU A 54 7.10 -9.90 -0.63
N THR A 55 5.97 -10.30 -0.03
CA THR A 55 5.94 -10.75 1.37
C THR A 55 6.85 -11.95 1.60
N LYS A 56 6.82 -12.95 0.70
CA LYS A 56 7.73 -14.10 0.76
C LYS A 56 9.19 -13.68 0.61
N THR A 57 9.48 -12.73 -0.25
CA THR A 57 10.84 -12.19 -0.43
C THR A 57 11.35 -11.51 0.82
N LEU A 58 10.53 -10.60 1.42
CA LEU A 58 10.87 -9.92 2.66
C LEU A 58 11.01 -10.89 3.84
N ALA A 59 10.15 -11.91 3.93
CA ALA A 59 10.26 -12.96 4.95
C ALA A 59 11.59 -13.73 4.81
N CYS A 60 11.99 -14.10 3.60
CA CYS A 60 13.28 -14.74 3.37
C CYS A 60 14.46 -13.83 3.76
N GLN A 61 14.40 -12.53 3.44
CA GLN A 61 15.41 -11.56 3.84
C GLN A 61 15.45 -11.37 5.37
N TYR A 62 14.28 -11.39 6.03
CA TYR A 62 14.19 -11.33 7.49
C TYR A 62 14.83 -12.54 8.16
N PHE A 63 14.58 -13.77 7.65
CA PHE A 63 15.26 -14.96 8.15
C PHE A 63 16.78 -14.88 7.99
N MET A 64 17.26 -14.36 6.86
CA MET A 64 18.69 -14.14 6.63
C MET A 64 19.30 -13.11 7.59
N HIS A 65 18.47 -12.18 8.11
CA HIS A 65 18.90 -11.18 9.08
C HIS A 65 19.00 -11.74 10.51
N GLN A 66 18.03 -12.57 10.91
CA GLN A 66 17.84 -13.01 12.28
C GLN A 66 18.47 -14.37 12.63
N ILE A 67 18.66 -15.26 11.64
CA ILE A 67 19.03 -16.65 11.88
C ILE A 67 20.46 -16.90 11.37
N ASP A 68 21.23 -17.68 12.14
CA ASP A 68 22.61 -18.04 11.83
C ASP A 68 22.77 -19.50 11.33
N ASP A 69 21.65 -20.27 11.21
CA ASP A 69 21.68 -21.64 10.72
C ASP A 69 21.91 -21.69 9.20
N GLU A 70 22.97 -22.36 8.76
CA GLU A 70 23.35 -22.44 7.35
C GLU A 70 22.30 -23.10 6.45
N ALA A 71 21.55 -24.10 6.96
CA ALA A 71 20.52 -24.77 6.19
C ALA A 71 19.34 -23.85 5.90
N ILE A 72 18.95 -23.05 6.90
CA ILE A 72 17.90 -22.04 6.78
C ILE A 72 18.36 -20.92 5.86
N LEU A 73 19.56 -20.38 6.04
CA LEU A 73 20.14 -19.32 5.21
C LEU A 73 20.18 -19.71 3.73
N ARG A 74 20.56 -20.94 3.42
CA ARG A 74 20.60 -21.46 2.05
C ARG A 74 19.21 -21.55 1.43
N ARG A 75 18.20 -21.98 2.18
CA ARG A 75 16.80 -22.04 1.74
C ARG A 75 16.22 -20.63 1.55
N ALA A 76 16.47 -19.74 2.50
CA ALA A 76 16.02 -18.34 2.44
C ALA A 76 16.61 -17.62 1.22
N ARG A 77 17.92 -17.76 0.97
CA ARG A 77 18.57 -17.21 -0.22
C ARG A 77 17.96 -17.73 -1.53
N ARG A 78 17.67 -19.04 -1.60
CA ARG A 78 16.96 -19.61 -2.75
C ARG A 78 15.56 -19.03 -2.89
N GLY A 79 14.86 -18.77 -1.78
CA GLY A 79 13.57 -18.09 -1.77
C GLY A 79 13.63 -16.68 -2.40
N VAL A 80 14.64 -15.88 -2.03
CA VAL A 80 14.83 -14.54 -2.64
C VAL A 80 15.09 -14.64 -4.15
N TRP A 81 15.85 -15.66 -4.61
CA TRP A 81 16.11 -15.92 -6.03
C TRP A 81 14.85 -16.27 -6.83
N ILE A 82 13.85 -16.92 -6.21
CA ILE A 82 12.62 -17.34 -6.87
C ILE A 82 11.57 -16.23 -6.78
N PHE A 83 11.28 -15.79 -5.54
CA PHE A 83 10.16 -14.88 -5.29
C PHE A 83 10.46 -13.43 -5.67
N GLY A 84 11.73 -13.00 -5.60
CA GLY A 84 12.14 -11.65 -5.98
C GLY A 84 11.85 -11.33 -7.45
N PRO A 85 12.36 -12.10 -8.42
CA PRO A 85 12.06 -11.88 -9.83
C PRO A 85 10.57 -12.02 -10.17
N LEU A 86 9.86 -12.97 -9.54
CA LEU A 86 8.42 -13.11 -9.73
C LEU A 86 7.68 -11.87 -9.24
N PHE A 87 8.06 -11.31 -8.09
CA PHE A 87 7.52 -10.03 -7.63
C PHE A 87 7.76 -8.92 -8.65
N VAL A 88 9.00 -8.74 -9.10
CA VAL A 88 9.35 -7.69 -10.07
C VAL A 88 8.54 -7.83 -11.35
N LEU A 89 8.41 -9.04 -11.88
CA LEU A 89 7.63 -9.32 -13.09
C LEU A 89 6.16 -8.87 -12.92
N HIS A 90 5.49 -9.32 -11.86
CA HIS A 90 4.09 -8.98 -11.61
C HIS A 90 3.91 -7.48 -11.36
N PHE A 91 4.83 -6.87 -10.60
CA PHE A 91 4.78 -5.45 -10.28
C PHE A 91 5.00 -4.57 -11.52
N VAL A 92 5.94 -4.92 -12.40
CA VAL A 92 6.18 -4.17 -13.65
C VAL A 92 4.98 -4.25 -14.58
N ILE A 93 4.41 -5.45 -14.78
CA ILE A 93 3.22 -5.61 -15.63
C ILE A 93 2.04 -4.80 -15.04
N TRP A 94 1.82 -4.89 -13.72
CA TRP A 94 0.77 -4.15 -13.05
C TRP A 94 0.96 -2.63 -13.17
N THR A 95 2.17 -2.13 -12.92
CA THR A 95 2.49 -0.71 -13.00
C THR A 95 2.35 -0.19 -14.44
N ALA A 96 2.81 -0.95 -15.44
CA ALA A 96 2.61 -0.59 -16.85
C ALA A 96 1.11 -0.50 -17.18
N GLY A 97 0.31 -1.47 -16.74
CA GLY A 97 -1.14 -1.44 -16.89
C GLY A 97 -1.81 -0.26 -16.17
N LEU A 98 -1.29 0.13 -15.00
CA LEU A 98 -1.77 1.29 -14.27
C LEU A 98 -1.51 2.61 -15.01
N LEU A 99 -0.30 2.79 -15.53
CA LEU A 99 0.07 4.04 -16.22
C LEU A 99 -0.72 4.29 -17.51
N VAL A 100 -1.22 3.25 -18.16
CA VAL A 100 -2.06 3.34 -19.36
C VAL A 100 -3.55 3.37 -19.02
N ALA A 101 -3.91 3.09 -17.75
CA ALA A 101 -5.31 3.02 -17.34
C ALA A 101 -5.96 4.40 -17.28
N ASP A 102 -7.24 4.42 -17.64
CA ASP A 102 -8.11 5.56 -17.41
C ASP A 102 -8.37 5.73 -15.91
N GLY A 103 -8.49 6.97 -15.47
CA GLY A 103 -8.78 7.28 -14.08
C GLY A 103 -9.93 8.27 -13.95
N TRP A 104 -10.46 8.40 -12.76
CA TRP A 104 -11.56 9.31 -12.45
C TRP A 104 -10.99 10.60 -11.85
N THR A 105 -11.30 11.72 -12.48
CA THR A 105 -10.85 13.04 -12.03
C THR A 105 -12.04 13.91 -11.65
N ALA A 106 -11.93 14.63 -10.53
CA ALA A 106 -12.89 15.62 -10.10
C ALA A 106 -12.40 17.02 -10.50
N ASN A 107 -13.27 17.81 -11.14
CA ASN A 107 -12.98 19.21 -11.43
C ASN A 107 -13.24 20.11 -10.20
N ALA A 108 -12.98 21.41 -10.33
CA ALA A 108 -13.23 22.38 -9.26
C ALA A 108 -14.69 22.48 -8.80
N ALA A 109 -15.64 22.02 -9.60
CA ALA A 109 -17.06 21.91 -9.26
C ALA A 109 -17.45 20.53 -8.70
N GLU A 110 -16.47 19.69 -8.35
CA GLU A 110 -16.65 18.32 -7.86
C GLU A 110 -17.37 17.36 -8.83
N ILE A 111 -17.47 17.75 -10.11
CA ILE A 111 -18.01 16.88 -11.15
C ILE A 111 -16.92 15.90 -11.55
N ILE A 112 -17.26 14.61 -11.51
CA ILE A 112 -16.32 13.53 -11.81
C ILE A 112 -16.44 13.17 -13.28
N SER A 113 -15.30 13.05 -13.95
CA SER A 113 -15.17 12.65 -15.35
C SER A 113 -14.01 11.64 -15.50
N VAL A 114 -14.03 10.88 -16.59
CA VAL A 114 -12.95 9.94 -16.91
C VAL A 114 -11.88 10.68 -17.68
N GLU A 115 -10.62 10.50 -17.27
CA GLU A 115 -9.44 11.04 -17.93
C GLU A 115 -8.54 9.89 -18.38
N PRO A 116 -8.19 9.79 -19.67
CA PRO A 116 -7.29 8.76 -20.17
C PRO A 116 -5.89 8.92 -19.58
N CYS A 117 -5.23 7.80 -19.28
CA CYS A 117 -3.87 7.79 -18.71
C CYS A 117 -3.70 8.69 -17.47
N LYS A 118 -4.74 8.81 -16.64
CA LYS A 118 -4.75 9.73 -15.48
C LYS A 118 -3.55 9.57 -14.56
N TYR A 119 -3.17 8.33 -14.28
CA TYR A 119 -2.07 8.05 -13.36
C TYR A 119 -0.70 8.44 -13.95
N LEU A 120 -0.54 8.38 -15.27
CA LEU A 120 0.65 8.89 -15.94
C LEU A 120 0.70 10.42 -15.86
N HIS A 121 -0.42 11.11 -16.12
CA HIS A 121 -0.52 12.56 -15.97
C HIS A 121 -0.21 12.98 -14.53
N ASN A 122 -0.80 12.31 -13.54
CA ASN A 122 -0.49 12.58 -12.13
C ASN A 122 1.01 12.44 -11.79
N LEU A 123 1.68 11.46 -12.41
CA LEU A 123 3.12 11.27 -12.20
C LEU A 123 3.95 12.41 -12.81
N MET A 124 3.50 12.99 -13.94
CA MET A 124 4.14 14.14 -14.57
C MET A 124 3.86 15.44 -13.80
N ASP A 125 2.63 15.63 -13.33
CA ASP A 125 2.20 16.82 -12.60
C ASP A 125 2.77 16.89 -11.17
N MET A 126 3.11 15.73 -10.61
CA MET A 126 3.65 15.60 -9.25
C MET A 126 5.07 14.98 -9.25
N PRO A 127 6.10 15.74 -9.69
CA PRO A 127 7.46 15.20 -9.81
C PRO A 127 8.03 14.67 -8.49
N TYR A 128 7.61 15.21 -7.34
CA TYR A 128 8.02 14.70 -6.04
C TYR A 128 7.49 13.27 -5.78
N VAL A 129 6.27 12.94 -6.22
CA VAL A 129 5.73 11.57 -6.12
C VAL A 129 6.49 10.63 -7.03
N ALA A 130 6.84 11.08 -8.24
CA ALA A 130 7.66 10.31 -9.16
C ALA A 130 9.05 9.98 -8.57
N VAL A 131 9.69 10.97 -7.92
CA VAL A 131 10.98 10.77 -7.25
C VAL A 131 10.84 9.77 -6.10
N ILE A 132 9.83 9.90 -5.24
CA ILE A 132 9.59 8.95 -4.14
C ILE A 132 9.36 7.53 -4.68
N LEU A 133 8.59 7.39 -5.75
CA LEU A 133 8.34 6.10 -6.41
C LEU A 133 9.64 5.49 -6.93
N LEU A 134 10.45 6.26 -7.66
CA LEU A 134 11.73 5.79 -8.22
C LEU A 134 12.71 5.39 -7.12
N VAL A 135 12.83 6.19 -6.06
CA VAL A 135 13.69 5.87 -4.90
C VAL A 135 13.19 4.61 -4.20
N GLY A 136 11.86 4.48 -4.00
CA GLY A 136 11.27 3.29 -3.39
C GLY A 136 11.54 2.02 -4.20
N VAL A 137 11.28 2.07 -5.50
CA VAL A 137 11.55 0.94 -6.42
C VAL A 137 13.04 0.61 -6.46
N ALA A 138 13.92 1.62 -6.57
CA ALA A 138 15.36 1.42 -6.56
C ALA A 138 15.84 0.75 -5.26
N ALA A 139 15.29 1.15 -4.10
CA ALA A 139 15.61 0.54 -2.81
C ALA A 139 15.16 -0.93 -2.74
N VAL A 140 13.97 -1.25 -3.28
CA VAL A 140 13.52 -2.65 -3.36
C VAL A 140 14.42 -3.47 -4.27
N LEU A 141 14.77 -2.98 -5.46
CA LEU A 141 15.68 -3.68 -6.37
C LEU A 141 17.07 -3.86 -5.74
N TRP A 142 17.57 -2.85 -5.04
CA TRP A 142 18.81 -2.95 -4.28
C TRP A 142 18.74 -4.00 -3.18
N SER A 143 17.60 -4.10 -2.50
CA SER A 143 17.39 -5.14 -1.49
C SER A 143 17.42 -6.54 -2.08
N LEU A 144 16.86 -6.75 -3.28
CA LEU A 144 16.93 -8.03 -3.99
C LEU A 144 18.39 -8.38 -4.32
N PHE A 145 19.14 -7.41 -4.85
CA PHE A 145 20.56 -7.59 -5.15
C PHE A 145 21.36 -7.98 -3.90
N LEU A 146 21.16 -7.28 -2.77
CA LEU A 146 21.79 -7.62 -1.50
C LEU A 146 21.38 -9.01 -1.00
N GLY A 147 20.08 -9.35 -1.13
CA GLY A 147 19.54 -10.65 -0.75
C GLY A 147 20.14 -11.80 -1.58
N TRP A 148 20.33 -11.61 -2.88
CA TRP A 148 21.03 -12.58 -3.74
C TRP A 148 22.47 -12.83 -3.30
N HIS A 149 23.15 -11.80 -2.80
CA HIS A 149 24.52 -11.92 -2.26
C HIS A 149 24.55 -12.39 -0.78
N GLY A 150 23.39 -12.70 -0.20
CA GLY A 150 23.32 -13.18 1.18
C GLY A 150 23.61 -12.12 2.23
N LYS A 151 23.45 -10.84 1.91
CA LYS A 151 23.72 -9.74 2.85
C LYS A 151 22.56 -9.57 3.83
N ARG A 152 22.84 -9.54 5.12
CA ARG A 152 21.85 -9.39 6.20
C ARG A 152 21.08 -8.06 6.18
N GLN A 153 21.66 -7.03 5.58
CA GLN A 153 21.07 -5.70 5.51
C GLN A 153 19.94 -5.58 4.46
N ALA A 154 19.73 -6.60 3.63
CA ALA A 154 18.75 -6.59 2.54
C ALA A 154 17.34 -6.18 3.03
N ILE A 155 16.91 -6.70 4.18
CA ILE A 155 15.57 -6.44 4.73
C ILE A 155 15.28 -4.95 4.98
N TRP A 156 16.27 -4.19 5.45
CA TRP A 156 16.08 -2.77 5.74
C TRP A 156 15.79 -1.95 4.48
N PHE A 157 16.53 -2.21 3.39
CA PHE A 157 16.27 -1.58 2.10
C PHE A 157 14.95 -2.06 1.50
N GLY A 158 14.62 -3.35 1.63
CA GLY A 158 13.35 -3.91 1.17
C GLY A 158 12.16 -3.32 1.89
N GLY A 159 12.22 -3.23 3.21
CA GLY A 159 11.16 -2.63 4.04
C GLY A 159 10.95 -1.15 3.73
N ALA A 160 12.04 -0.34 3.80
CA ALA A 160 11.97 1.09 3.50
C ALA A 160 11.49 1.35 2.07
N GLY A 161 12.03 0.62 1.08
CA GLY A 161 11.64 0.74 -0.32
C GLY A 161 10.17 0.40 -0.56
N THR A 162 9.66 -0.64 0.12
CA THR A 162 8.23 -1.01 0.05
C THR A 162 7.34 0.10 0.60
N VAL A 163 7.70 0.68 1.76
CA VAL A 163 6.93 1.78 2.35
C VAL A 163 6.88 2.99 1.42
N LEU A 164 8.02 3.39 0.85
CA LEU A 164 8.08 4.52 -0.10
C LEU A 164 7.28 4.25 -1.37
N THR A 165 7.36 3.04 -1.92
CA THR A 165 6.59 2.65 -3.11
C THR A 165 5.09 2.66 -2.84
N VAL A 166 4.64 2.10 -1.72
CA VAL A 166 3.21 2.10 -1.36
C VAL A 166 2.72 3.52 -1.09
N LEU A 167 3.50 4.35 -0.39
CA LEU A 167 3.16 5.74 -0.15
C LEU A 167 2.97 6.52 -1.47
N SER A 168 3.90 6.37 -2.41
CA SER A 168 3.78 7.05 -3.71
C SER A 168 2.58 6.57 -4.52
N LEU A 169 2.26 5.28 -4.49
CA LEU A 169 1.06 4.73 -5.15
C LEU A 169 -0.23 5.26 -4.52
N LEU A 170 -0.29 5.40 -3.20
CA LEU A 170 -1.46 5.99 -2.52
C LEU A 170 -1.61 7.47 -2.84
N LEU A 171 -0.51 8.24 -2.91
CA LEU A 171 -0.55 9.62 -3.35
C LEU A 171 -1.01 9.74 -4.80
N LEU A 172 -0.56 8.84 -5.67
CA LEU A 172 -0.95 8.79 -7.07
C LEU A 172 -2.45 8.49 -7.25
N ALA A 173 -3.00 7.63 -6.38
CA ALA A 173 -4.41 7.24 -6.41
C ALA A 173 -5.36 8.35 -5.93
N GLY A 174 -4.95 9.20 -4.96
CA GLY A 174 -5.87 10.11 -4.28
C GLY A 174 -5.59 11.60 -4.47
N TRP A 175 -4.39 11.98 -4.93
CA TRP A 175 -4.00 13.38 -5.08
C TRP A 175 -4.37 13.93 -6.46
N ASN A 176 -4.17 15.22 -6.68
CA ASN A 176 -4.41 15.90 -7.97
C ASN A 176 -5.85 15.71 -8.51
N GLY A 177 -6.85 15.87 -7.65
CA GLY A 177 -8.26 15.73 -8.05
C GLY A 177 -8.68 14.31 -8.45
N THR A 178 -7.85 13.29 -8.20
CA THR A 178 -8.16 11.90 -8.54
C THR A 178 -9.14 11.32 -7.53
N ALA A 179 -10.16 10.60 -8.01
CA ALA A 179 -11.03 9.82 -7.15
C ALA A 179 -10.29 8.55 -6.71
N TYR A 180 -9.95 8.49 -5.41
CA TYR A 180 -9.20 7.37 -4.86
C TYR A 180 -10.03 6.08 -4.71
N TYR A 181 -11.36 6.19 -4.75
CA TYR A 181 -12.25 5.04 -4.74
C TYR A 181 -13.36 5.23 -5.78
N PRO A 182 -13.12 4.79 -7.02
CA PRO A 182 -14.08 4.98 -8.10
C PRO A 182 -15.33 4.12 -7.92
N SER A 183 -16.51 4.69 -8.23
CA SER A 183 -17.74 3.92 -8.38
C SER A 183 -17.93 3.52 -9.85
N LEU A 184 -18.15 2.23 -10.06
CA LEU A 184 -18.44 1.66 -11.39
C LEU A 184 -19.92 1.73 -11.74
N THR A 185 -20.79 1.89 -10.75
CA THR A 185 -22.26 1.96 -10.93
C THR A 185 -22.71 3.39 -11.23
N ASP A 186 -22.23 4.36 -10.44
CA ASP A 186 -22.52 5.78 -10.63
C ASP A 186 -21.25 6.60 -10.48
N MET A 187 -20.78 7.18 -11.57
CA MET A 187 -19.53 7.93 -11.62
C MET A 187 -19.49 9.05 -10.58
N GLN A 188 -20.62 9.76 -10.35
CA GLN A 188 -20.68 10.87 -9.41
C GLN A 188 -20.62 10.43 -7.95
N SER A 189 -20.86 9.17 -7.66
CA SER A 189 -20.69 8.54 -6.34
C SER A 189 -19.24 8.21 -6.00
N SER A 190 -18.29 8.37 -6.94
CA SER A 190 -16.87 8.10 -6.69
C SER A 190 -16.32 8.99 -5.58
N LEU A 191 -15.45 8.42 -4.74
CA LEU A 191 -14.90 9.09 -3.57
C LEU A 191 -13.59 9.80 -3.90
N THR A 192 -13.57 11.10 -3.61
CA THR A 192 -12.37 11.95 -3.66
C THR A 192 -11.98 12.37 -2.25
N ILE A 193 -10.77 12.88 -2.05
CA ILE A 193 -10.34 13.40 -0.75
C ILE A 193 -11.27 14.53 -0.29
N SER A 194 -11.74 15.39 -1.21
CA SER A 194 -12.63 16.51 -0.88
C SER A 194 -14.01 16.06 -0.42
N ASN A 195 -14.64 15.13 -1.14
CA ASN A 195 -16.03 14.73 -0.90
C ASN A 195 -16.22 13.66 0.18
N SER A 196 -15.13 13.00 0.60
CA SER A 196 -15.13 11.94 1.63
C SER A 196 -14.38 12.33 2.90
N SER A 197 -13.80 13.53 2.95
CA SER A 197 -13.15 14.04 4.16
C SER A 197 -14.16 14.32 5.26
N SER A 198 -13.75 14.02 6.48
CA SER A 198 -14.52 14.33 7.69
C SER A 198 -14.58 15.85 7.93
N SER A 199 -15.39 16.26 8.92
CA SER A 199 -15.51 17.68 9.29
C SER A 199 -14.15 18.28 9.68
N LEU A 200 -14.00 19.59 9.50
CA LEU A 200 -12.76 20.32 9.86
C LEU A 200 -12.37 20.11 11.34
N PHE A 201 -13.37 19.99 12.22
CA PHE A 201 -13.13 19.67 13.64
C PHE A 201 -12.46 18.31 13.79
N THR A 202 -13.03 17.26 13.17
CA THR A 202 -12.48 15.91 13.22
C THR A 202 -11.06 15.85 12.65
N LEU A 203 -10.82 16.50 11.51
CA LEU A 203 -9.49 16.54 10.90
C LEU A 203 -8.46 17.22 11.80
N LYS A 204 -8.81 18.35 12.44
CA LYS A 204 -7.94 19.03 13.41
C LYS A 204 -7.66 18.15 14.62
N THR A 205 -8.69 17.51 15.17
CA THR A 205 -8.53 16.60 16.32
C THR A 205 -7.62 15.43 15.98
N MET A 206 -7.82 14.80 14.82
CA MET A 206 -6.96 13.72 14.34
C MET A 206 -5.51 14.17 14.12
N ALA A 207 -5.31 15.39 13.60
CA ALA A 207 -3.97 15.96 13.45
C ALA A 207 -3.26 16.13 14.81
N TRP A 208 -3.97 16.61 15.85
CA TRP A 208 -3.42 16.69 17.20
C TRP A 208 -3.10 15.31 17.77
N VAL A 209 -4.00 14.34 17.61
CA VAL A 209 -3.78 12.96 18.08
C VAL A 209 -2.58 12.33 17.36
N SER A 210 -2.37 12.63 16.08
CA SER A 210 -1.24 12.06 15.32
C SER A 210 0.13 12.51 15.86
N LEU A 211 0.22 13.65 16.58
CA LEU A 211 1.45 14.06 17.26
C LEU A 211 1.90 13.10 18.36
N PHE A 212 1.01 12.26 18.87
CA PHE A 212 1.37 11.22 19.86
C PHE A 212 1.93 9.95 19.21
N ILE A 213 1.77 9.76 17.89
CA ILE A 213 2.27 8.58 17.18
C ILE A 213 3.79 8.39 17.37
N PRO A 214 4.65 9.42 17.25
CA PRO A 214 6.09 9.26 17.49
C PRO A 214 6.43 8.74 18.89
N PHE A 215 5.68 9.13 19.92
CA PHE A 215 5.88 8.64 21.28
C PHE A 215 5.52 7.15 21.39
N VAL A 216 4.43 6.72 20.75
CA VAL A 216 4.04 5.31 20.71
C VAL A 216 5.08 4.48 19.95
N VAL A 217 5.59 4.98 18.82
CA VAL A 217 6.65 4.32 18.06
C VAL A 217 7.93 4.20 18.89
N ALA A 218 8.33 5.26 19.59
CA ALA A 218 9.50 5.25 20.48
C ALA A 218 9.33 4.24 21.63
N TYR A 219 8.12 4.16 22.21
CA TYR A 219 7.78 3.18 23.24
C TYR A 219 7.87 1.73 22.69
N ILE A 220 7.27 1.47 21.53
CA ILE A 220 7.35 0.16 20.90
C ILE A 220 8.80 -0.23 20.62
N TRP A 221 9.61 0.69 20.12
CA TRP A 221 11.02 0.47 19.83
C TRP A 221 11.83 0.15 21.11
N TYR A 222 11.56 0.89 22.20
CA TYR A 222 12.17 0.64 23.51
C TYR A 222 11.82 -0.77 24.04
N VAL A 223 10.52 -1.11 24.05
CA VAL A 223 10.04 -2.43 24.52
C VAL A 223 10.62 -3.56 23.69
N TRP A 224 10.64 -3.39 22.36
CA TRP A 224 11.22 -4.39 21.45
C TRP A 224 12.72 -4.58 21.73
N GLY A 225 13.45 -3.51 21.91
CA GLY A 225 14.88 -3.55 22.26
C GLY A 225 15.14 -4.27 23.61
N ALA A 226 14.28 -4.02 24.62
CA ALA A 226 14.38 -4.66 25.92
C ALA A 226 14.08 -6.17 25.86
N LEU A 227 13.08 -6.57 25.08
CA LEU A 227 12.72 -7.99 24.88
C LEU A 227 13.81 -8.74 24.10
N SER A 228 14.34 -8.14 23.04
CA SER A 228 15.39 -8.76 22.23
C SER A 228 16.71 -8.97 23.01
N ARG A 229 17.06 -8.06 23.91
CA ARG A 229 18.25 -8.21 24.77
C ARG A 229 18.12 -9.40 25.71
N LYS A 230 16.97 -9.56 26.38
CA LYS A 230 16.74 -10.69 27.31
C LYS A 230 16.81 -12.05 26.65
N THR A 231 16.37 -12.16 25.40
CA THR A 231 16.43 -13.42 24.65
C THR A 231 17.86 -13.77 24.25
N GLY A 232 18.68 -12.77 23.89
CA GLY A 232 20.11 -12.97 23.56
C GLY A 232 20.95 -13.40 24.77
N GLU A 233 20.75 -12.78 25.94
CA GLU A 233 21.48 -13.12 27.17
C GLU A 233 21.17 -14.52 27.67
N ARG A 234 19.90 -14.95 27.65
CA ARG A 234 19.52 -16.32 28.04
C ARG A 234 20.07 -17.40 27.13
N ALA A 235 20.26 -17.11 25.86
CA ALA A 235 20.85 -18.05 24.90
C ALA A 235 22.38 -18.18 25.11
N SER A 236 23.05 -17.13 25.64
CA SER A 236 24.49 -17.15 25.89
C SER A 236 24.88 -17.82 27.23
N ASP A 237 23.95 -17.81 28.20
CA ASP A 237 24.24 -18.33 29.55
C ASP A 237 23.94 -19.83 29.74
N GLY A 238 23.59 -20.55 28.64
CA GLY A 238 23.50 -22.02 28.65
C GLY A 238 22.43 -22.64 29.56
N GLU A 239 21.53 -21.83 30.15
CA GLU A 239 20.41 -22.32 30.94
C GLU A 239 19.16 -22.53 30.04
N GLY A 240 19.28 -23.51 29.15
CA GLY A 240 18.14 -24.09 28.44
C GLY A 240 17.69 -25.35 29.16
N TYR A 241 16.48 -25.34 29.70
CA TYR A 241 15.79 -26.57 30.10
C TYR A 241 15.47 -27.44 28.89
#